data_41e45bf1736930eaf43caba24dee4265
#
_entry.id   41e45bf1736930eaf43caba24dee4265
#
_cell.length_a   1.000
_cell.length_b   1.000
_cell.length_c   1.000
_cell.angle_alpha   90.00
_cell.angle_beta   90.00
_cell.angle_gamma   90.00
#
_symmetry.space_group_name_H-M   'P 1'
#
loop_
_entity.id
_entity.type
_entity.pdbx_description
1 polymer ?
#
loop_
_entity_poly.entity_id
_entity_poly.type
_entity_poly.pdbx_seq_one_letter_code
_entity_poly.pdbx_strand_id
1 'polypeptide(L)'
;MLARLLNNFSRYPTYLIVGGGVTLSTILIRSIIGLIIEDDSTSKYLSSIVLTYIVGIYLSFVAHKSITFRVKGELSVTQVFKFIFIHIIGMAITLVCSIKLREIFLDAWMPLEISKMFAFALSALFVSVITYFLKKRMIFG
;
A
#
# COMPACT_ATOMS: atom_id res chain seq x y z
N MET A 1 -26.06 11.90 9.77
CA MET A 1 -25.31 10.68 9.46
C MET A 1 -24.42 10.84 8.21
N LEU A 2 -24.97 11.31 7.09
CA LEU A 2 -24.24 11.52 5.82
C LEU A 2 -23.08 12.50 5.96
N ALA A 3 -23.25 13.63 6.64
CA ALA A 3 -22.22 14.64 6.86
C ALA A 3 -21.01 14.09 7.65
N ARG A 4 -21.24 13.20 8.63
CA ARG A 4 -20.14 12.52 9.36
C ARG A 4 -19.40 11.53 8.47
N LEU A 5 -20.08 10.83 7.58
CA LEU A 5 -19.46 9.93 6.63
C LEU A 5 -18.59 10.71 5.63
N LEU A 6 -19.13 11.78 5.03
CA LEU A 6 -18.40 12.65 4.10
C LEU A 6 -17.16 13.27 4.76
N ASN A 7 -17.25 13.70 6.00
CA ASN A 7 -16.11 14.23 6.74
C ASN A 7 -15.06 13.16 7.06
N ASN A 8 -15.48 11.91 7.24
CA ASN A 8 -14.56 10.78 7.42
C ASN A 8 -13.78 10.43 6.15
N PHE A 9 -14.37 10.63 4.96
CA PHE A 9 -13.71 10.40 3.68
C PHE A 9 -12.97 11.62 3.11
N SER A 10 -13.01 12.78 3.78
CA SER A 10 -12.44 14.02 3.25
C SER A 10 -10.96 13.93 2.85
N ARG A 11 -10.19 13.07 3.48
CA ARG A 11 -8.76 12.86 3.21
C ARG A 11 -8.46 11.59 2.39
N TYR A 12 -9.48 10.84 2.01
CA TYR A 12 -9.27 9.61 1.25
C TYR A 12 -8.68 9.84 -0.15
N PRO A 13 -9.09 10.83 -0.94
CA PRO A 13 -8.41 11.15 -2.19
C PRO A 13 -6.92 11.46 -2.00
N THR A 14 -6.58 12.26 -0.98
CA THR A 14 -5.18 12.54 -0.64
C THR A 14 -4.44 11.25 -0.26
N TYR A 15 -5.08 10.34 0.46
CA TYR A 15 -4.51 9.03 0.80
C TYR A 15 -4.15 8.22 -0.44
N LEU A 16 -5.02 8.18 -1.46
CA LEU A 16 -4.75 7.49 -2.72
C LEU A 16 -3.61 8.13 -3.51
N ILE A 17 -3.61 9.46 -3.62
CA ILE A 17 -2.55 10.21 -4.33
C ILE A 17 -1.20 9.98 -3.65
N VAL A 18 -1.15 10.08 -2.33
CA VAL A 18 0.07 9.84 -1.55
C VAL A 18 0.53 8.39 -1.71
N GLY A 19 -0.39 7.43 -1.62
CA GLY A 19 -0.08 6.01 -1.82
C GLY A 19 0.48 5.73 -3.23
N GLY A 20 -0.14 6.29 -4.26
CA GLY A 20 0.35 6.22 -5.64
C GLY A 20 1.74 6.83 -5.81
N GLY A 21 1.96 8.02 -5.25
CA GLY A 21 3.26 8.70 -5.27
C GLY A 21 4.36 7.89 -4.57
N VAL A 22 4.05 7.31 -3.41
CA VAL A 22 4.98 6.41 -2.70
C VAL A 22 5.30 5.17 -3.55
N THR A 23 4.30 4.57 -4.19
CA THR A 23 4.53 3.40 -5.05
C THR A 23 5.46 3.74 -6.21
N LEU A 24 5.23 4.85 -6.92
CA LEU A 24 6.12 5.31 -7.99
C LEU A 24 7.55 5.57 -7.47
N SER A 25 7.68 6.25 -6.33
CA SER A 25 8.98 6.49 -5.70
C SER A 25 9.68 5.18 -5.33
N THR A 26 8.95 4.19 -4.83
CA THR A 26 9.50 2.89 -4.47
C THR A 26 10.00 2.12 -5.71
N ILE A 27 9.31 2.21 -6.84
CA ILE A 27 9.75 1.63 -8.11
C ILE A 27 11.07 2.26 -8.57
N LEU A 28 11.19 3.60 -8.51
CA LEU A 28 12.43 4.30 -8.86
C LEU A 28 13.58 3.91 -7.92
N ILE A 29 13.33 3.88 -6.62
CA ILE A 29 14.32 3.45 -5.61
C ILE A 29 14.76 2.02 -5.89
N ARG A 30 13.82 1.12 -6.21
CA ARG A 30 14.14 -0.27 -6.56
C ARG A 30 15.07 -0.35 -7.77
N SER A 31 14.82 0.46 -8.80
CA SER A 31 15.67 0.51 -9.98
C SER A 31 17.08 0.97 -9.65
N ILE A 32 17.22 2.01 -8.81
CA ILE A 32 18.52 2.52 -8.38
C ILE A 32 19.27 1.49 -7.52
N ILE A 33 18.59 0.87 -6.55
CA ILE A 33 19.17 -0.16 -5.69
C ILE A 33 19.64 -1.36 -6.52
N GLY A 34 18.86 -1.77 -7.52
CA GLY A 34 19.21 -2.86 -8.43
C GLY A 34 20.47 -2.59 -9.24
N LEU A 35 20.70 -1.33 -9.64
CA LEU A 35 21.94 -0.92 -10.32
C LEU A 35 23.15 -0.92 -9.38
N ILE A 36 22.97 -0.55 -8.10
CA ILE A 36 24.07 -0.47 -7.12
C ILE A 36 24.48 -1.87 -6.62
N ILE A 37 23.50 -2.73 -6.37
CA ILE A 37 23.74 -4.08 -5.81
C ILE A 37 24.14 -5.08 -6.91
N GLU A 38 23.95 -4.73 -8.20
CA GLU A 38 24.19 -5.63 -9.32
C GLU A 38 23.46 -6.97 -9.13
N ASP A 39 22.14 -7.00 -9.38
CA ASP A 39 21.22 -8.14 -9.12
C ASP A 39 21.58 -9.42 -9.95
N ASP A 40 22.84 -9.82 -9.94
CA ASP A 40 23.41 -10.93 -10.69
C ASP A 40 23.20 -12.31 -10.03
N SER A 41 22.79 -12.32 -8.76
CA SER A 41 22.49 -13.54 -8.02
C SER A 41 21.17 -13.43 -7.26
N THR A 42 20.53 -14.58 -7.01
CA THR A 42 19.26 -14.65 -6.26
C THR A 42 19.37 -13.99 -4.89
N SER A 43 20.51 -14.13 -4.20
CA SER A 43 20.72 -13.53 -2.89
C SER A 43 20.78 -12.00 -2.96
N LYS A 44 21.53 -11.44 -3.91
CA LYS A 44 21.62 -9.99 -4.11
C LYS A 44 20.27 -9.41 -4.55
N TYR A 45 19.56 -10.10 -5.43
CA TYR A 45 18.21 -9.74 -5.86
C TYR A 45 17.24 -9.67 -4.66
N LEU A 46 17.20 -10.70 -3.80
CA LEU A 46 16.38 -10.71 -2.60
C LEU A 46 16.77 -9.59 -1.63
N SER A 47 18.06 -9.36 -1.42
CA SER A 47 18.55 -8.27 -0.56
C SER A 47 18.10 -6.90 -1.06
N SER A 48 18.16 -6.65 -2.36
CA SER A 48 17.73 -5.39 -2.96
C SER A 48 16.22 -5.19 -2.83
N ILE A 49 15.42 -6.26 -2.95
CA ILE A 49 13.97 -6.20 -2.70
C ILE A 49 13.69 -5.85 -1.24
N VAL A 50 14.29 -6.55 -0.28
CA VAL A 50 14.08 -6.31 1.16
C VAL A 50 14.43 -4.87 1.52
N LEU A 51 15.58 -4.37 1.05
CA LEU A 51 15.98 -2.99 1.28
C LEU A 51 14.97 -1.99 0.70
N THR A 52 14.49 -2.24 -0.52
CA THR A 52 13.46 -1.41 -1.16
C THR A 52 12.17 -1.39 -0.33
N TYR A 53 11.73 -2.54 0.19
CA TYR A 53 10.54 -2.61 1.05
C TYR A 53 10.69 -1.82 2.34
N ILE A 54 11.85 -1.92 3.01
CA ILE A 54 12.11 -1.16 4.23
C ILE A 54 12.01 0.34 3.97
N VAL A 55 12.68 0.82 2.91
CA VAL A 55 12.62 2.23 2.52
C VAL A 55 11.21 2.64 2.11
N GLY A 56 10.52 1.81 1.32
CA GLY A 56 9.14 2.06 0.87
C GLY A 56 8.14 2.17 2.03
N ILE A 57 8.23 1.28 3.02
CA ILE A 57 7.38 1.33 4.22
C ILE A 57 7.64 2.62 5.01
N TYR A 58 8.90 2.98 5.20
CA TYR A 58 9.27 4.21 5.89
C TYR A 58 8.74 5.46 5.18
N LEU A 59 8.96 5.57 3.86
CA LEU A 59 8.43 6.66 3.04
C LEU A 59 6.90 6.72 3.10
N SER A 60 6.23 5.57 2.99
CA SER A 60 4.78 5.46 3.10
C SER A 60 4.28 5.97 4.44
N PHE A 61 4.92 5.58 5.54
CA PHE A 61 4.55 6.03 6.87
C PHE A 61 4.70 7.55 7.02
N VAL A 62 5.85 8.10 6.66
CA VAL A 62 6.14 9.54 6.77
C VAL A 62 5.19 10.35 5.88
N ALA A 63 5.00 9.94 4.63
CA ALA A 63 4.11 10.62 3.69
C ALA A 63 2.65 10.60 4.16
N HIS A 64 2.14 9.47 4.63
CA HIS A 64 0.78 9.40 5.18
C HIS A 64 0.65 10.20 6.48
N LYS A 65 1.62 10.14 7.39
CA LYS A 65 1.60 10.92 8.62
C LYS A 65 1.54 12.42 8.34
N SER A 66 2.42 12.93 7.48
CA SER A 66 2.60 14.37 7.25
C SER A 66 1.60 14.94 6.24
N ILE A 67 1.33 14.25 5.13
CA ILE A 67 0.52 14.78 4.02
C ILE A 67 -0.94 14.37 4.16
N THR A 68 -1.21 13.06 4.34
CA THR A 68 -2.58 12.56 4.40
C THR A 68 -3.27 12.95 5.70
N PHE A 69 -2.66 12.57 6.82
CA PHE A 69 -3.30 12.75 8.14
C PHE A 69 -2.91 14.06 8.82
N ARG A 70 -1.82 14.69 8.36
CA ARG A 70 -1.31 15.99 8.87
C ARG A 70 -1.06 15.98 10.38
N VAL A 71 -0.57 14.85 10.90
CA VAL A 71 -0.23 14.70 12.31
C VAL A 71 1.15 15.29 12.55
N LYS A 72 1.21 16.30 13.42
CA LYS A 72 2.46 16.91 13.89
C LYS A 72 2.99 16.12 15.09
N GLY A 73 4.29 16.15 15.30
CA GLY A 73 4.98 15.51 16.41
C GLY A 73 5.99 14.45 15.99
N GLU A 74 6.73 13.93 16.96
CA GLU A 74 7.79 12.95 16.74
C GLU A 74 7.27 11.61 16.21
N LEU A 75 8.18 10.83 15.62
CA LEU A 75 7.90 9.49 15.15
C LEU A 75 7.82 8.55 16.35
N SER A 76 6.64 7.98 16.60
CA SER A 76 6.47 6.95 17.62
C SER A 76 6.75 5.57 17.02
N VAL A 77 7.61 4.80 17.67
CA VAL A 77 7.91 3.41 17.30
C VAL A 77 6.62 2.58 17.26
N THR A 78 5.73 2.78 18.23
CA THR A 78 4.43 2.09 18.27
C THR A 78 3.56 2.40 17.05
N GLN A 79 3.58 3.65 16.57
CA GLN A 79 2.84 4.03 15.35
C GLN A 79 3.41 3.33 14.12
N VAL A 80 4.73 3.22 14.01
CA VAL A 80 5.40 2.51 12.92
C VAL A 80 5.02 1.03 12.92
N PHE A 81 5.08 0.35 14.05
CA PHE A 81 4.67 -1.05 14.15
C PHE A 81 3.21 -1.27 13.77
N LYS A 82 2.28 -0.44 14.27
CA LYS A 82 0.87 -0.50 13.88
C LYS A 82 0.70 -0.28 12.37
N PHE A 83 1.45 0.63 11.78
CA PHE A 83 1.40 0.91 10.35
C PHE A 83 1.85 -0.30 9.52
N ILE A 84 2.98 -0.92 9.89
CA ILE A 84 3.49 -2.14 9.24
C ILE A 84 2.45 -3.27 9.36
N PHE A 85 1.89 -3.48 10.54
CA PHE A 85 0.90 -4.52 10.80
C PHE A 85 -0.35 -4.35 9.91
N ILE A 86 -0.89 -3.13 9.82
CA ILE A 86 -2.03 -2.83 8.94
C ILE A 86 -1.66 -3.06 7.47
N HIS A 87 -0.43 -2.76 7.07
CA HIS A 87 0.05 -3.01 5.71
C HIS A 87 0.08 -4.50 5.37
N ILE A 88 0.59 -5.33 6.27
CA ILE A 88 0.65 -6.79 6.11
C ILE A 88 -0.76 -7.39 6.01
N ILE A 89 -1.67 -6.97 6.90
CA ILE A 89 -3.08 -7.40 6.83
C ILE A 89 -3.72 -6.97 5.51
N GLY A 90 -3.53 -5.72 5.11
CA GLY A 90 -4.06 -5.20 3.85
C GLY A 90 -3.56 -6.00 2.64
N MET A 91 -2.27 -6.33 2.62
CA MET A 91 -1.67 -7.16 1.57
C MET A 91 -2.30 -8.56 1.54
N ALA A 92 -2.43 -9.22 2.68
CA ALA A 92 -3.05 -10.55 2.77
C ALA A 92 -4.50 -10.54 2.26
N ILE A 93 -5.30 -9.54 2.67
CA ILE A 93 -6.69 -9.40 2.21
C ILE A 93 -6.72 -9.13 0.70
N THR A 94 -5.84 -8.26 0.18
CA THR A 94 -5.77 -7.97 -1.26
C THR A 94 -5.50 -9.23 -2.07
N LEU A 95 -4.56 -10.07 -1.63
CA LEU A 95 -4.24 -11.33 -2.30
C LEU A 95 -5.45 -12.28 -2.32
N VAL A 96 -6.09 -12.50 -1.19
CA VAL A 96 -7.26 -13.40 -1.10
C VAL A 96 -8.41 -12.86 -1.95
N CYS A 97 -8.73 -11.56 -1.84
CA CYS A 97 -9.79 -10.93 -2.64
C CYS A 97 -9.50 -10.99 -4.13
N SER A 98 -8.25 -10.75 -4.54
CA SER A 98 -7.83 -10.79 -5.95
C SER A 98 -8.01 -12.19 -6.55
N ILE A 99 -7.57 -13.23 -5.83
CA ILE A 99 -7.74 -14.61 -6.28
C ILE A 99 -9.23 -14.95 -6.44
N LYS A 100 -10.04 -14.65 -5.42
CA LYS A 100 -11.48 -14.97 -5.46
C LYS A 100 -12.24 -14.17 -6.52
N LEU A 101 -11.93 -12.89 -6.67
CA LEU A 101 -12.56 -12.04 -7.68
C LEU A 101 -12.23 -12.54 -9.10
N ARG A 102 -11.01 -12.98 -9.33
CA ARG A 102 -10.57 -13.55 -10.58
C ARG A 102 -11.33 -14.85 -10.87
N GLU A 103 -11.23 -15.84 -9.97
CA GLU A 103 -11.78 -17.19 -10.16
C GLU A 103 -13.30 -17.20 -10.35
N ILE A 104 -14.04 -16.35 -9.60
CA ILE A 104 -15.50 -16.37 -9.59
C ILE A 104 -16.09 -15.53 -10.73
N PHE A 105 -15.47 -14.41 -11.07
CA PHE A 105 -16.09 -13.43 -11.98
C PHE A 105 -15.29 -13.15 -13.24
N LEU A 106 -13.98 -12.93 -13.15
CA LEU A 106 -13.25 -12.32 -14.26
C LEU A 106 -12.69 -13.33 -15.26
N ASP A 107 -12.26 -14.50 -14.82
CA ASP A 107 -11.68 -15.52 -15.71
C ASP A 107 -12.68 -16.05 -16.74
N ALA A 108 -13.98 -15.93 -16.50
CA ALA A 108 -15.04 -16.28 -17.44
C ALA A 108 -15.24 -15.26 -18.57
N TRP A 109 -14.81 -14.00 -18.39
CA TRP A 109 -15.15 -12.90 -19.27
C TRP A 109 -13.94 -12.25 -19.97
N MET A 110 -12.74 -12.49 -19.51
CA MET A 110 -11.54 -11.85 -20.07
C MET A 110 -10.31 -12.77 -20.04
N PRO A 111 -9.31 -12.50 -20.92
CA PRO A 111 -8.05 -13.21 -20.94
C PRO A 111 -7.38 -13.19 -19.56
N LEU A 112 -6.72 -14.30 -19.20
CA LEU A 112 -6.16 -14.53 -17.88
C LEU A 112 -5.25 -13.40 -17.37
N GLU A 113 -4.41 -12.82 -18.23
CA GLU A 113 -3.49 -11.75 -17.82
C GLU A 113 -4.23 -10.45 -17.50
N ILE A 114 -5.27 -10.13 -18.27
CA ILE A 114 -6.12 -8.96 -18.02
C ILE A 114 -6.95 -9.18 -16.74
N SER A 115 -7.51 -10.38 -16.57
CA SER A 115 -8.24 -10.79 -15.37
C SER A 115 -7.40 -10.62 -14.09
N LYS A 116 -6.14 -11.06 -14.09
CA LYS A 116 -5.21 -10.88 -12.98
C LYS A 116 -5.01 -9.41 -12.61
N MET A 117 -4.76 -8.56 -13.61
CA MET A 117 -4.53 -7.12 -13.39
C MET A 117 -5.76 -6.43 -12.82
N PHE A 118 -6.94 -6.67 -13.39
CA PHE A 118 -8.19 -6.08 -12.93
C PHE A 118 -8.58 -6.56 -11.54
N ALA A 119 -8.47 -7.88 -11.27
CA ALA A 119 -8.74 -8.45 -9.96
C ALA A 119 -7.86 -7.82 -8.88
N PHE A 120 -6.56 -7.69 -9.15
CA PHE A 120 -5.62 -7.07 -8.22
C PHE A 120 -5.96 -5.60 -7.98
N ALA A 121 -6.17 -4.82 -9.04
CA ALA A 121 -6.47 -3.39 -8.94
C ALA A 121 -7.76 -3.12 -8.16
N LEU A 122 -8.85 -3.83 -8.45
CA LEU A 122 -10.13 -3.69 -7.75
C LEU A 122 -10.01 -4.11 -6.28
N SER A 123 -9.32 -5.22 -6.00
CA SER A 123 -9.08 -5.69 -4.64
C SER A 123 -8.23 -4.68 -3.84
N ALA A 124 -7.18 -4.14 -4.43
CA ALA A 124 -6.33 -3.13 -3.81
C ALA A 124 -7.11 -1.84 -3.50
N LEU A 125 -7.97 -1.38 -4.42
CA LEU A 125 -8.85 -0.23 -4.18
C LEU A 125 -9.84 -0.49 -3.04
N PHE A 126 -10.48 -1.64 -3.02
CA PHE A 126 -11.38 -2.02 -1.93
C PHE A 126 -10.67 -2.05 -0.58
N VAL A 127 -9.52 -2.72 -0.51
CA VAL A 127 -8.72 -2.83 0.72
C VAL A 127 -8.13 -1.48 1.12
N SER A 128 -7.85 -0.57 0.17
CA SER A 128 -7.35 0.77 0.49
C SER A 128 -8.36 1.58 1.34
N VAL A 129 -9.66 1.38 1.13
CA VAL A 129 -10.71 1.99 1.97
C VAL A 129 -10.60 1.48 3.41
N ILE A 130 -10.48 0.16 3.58
CA ILE A 130 -10.38 -0.47 4.89
C ILE A 130 -9.11 0.01 5.61
N THR A 131 -7.97 -0.06 4.94
CA THR A 131 -6.68 0.35 5.50
C THR A 131 -6.61 1.84 5.80
N TYR A 132 -7.28 2.69 5.02
CA TYR A 132 -7.43 4.11 5.32
C TYR A 132 -8.11 4.35 6.68
N PHE A 133 -9.25 3.69 6.92
CA PHE A 133 -9.96 3.83 8.19
C PHE A 133 -9.18 3.25 9.37
N LEU A 134 -8.55 2.09 9.19
CA LEU A 134 -7.70 1.50 10.22
C LEU A 134 -6.54 2.42 10.59
N LYS A 135 -5.81 2.95 9.60
CA LYS A 135 -4.71 3.90 9.84
C LYS A 135 -5.20 5.18 10.50
N LYS A 136 -6.31 5.75 10.01
CA LYS A 136 -6.90 6.96 10.58
C LYS A 136 -7.27 6.78 12.04
N ARG A 137 -7.90 5.65 12.41
CA ARG A 137 -8.40 5.40 13.77
C ARG A 137 -7.34 4.90 14.74
N MET A 138 -6.46 4.01 14.29
CA MET A 138 -5.53 3.28 15.18
C MET A 138 -4.16 3.95 15.32
N ILE A 139 -3.79 4.78 14.36
CA ILE A 139 -2.43 5.35 14.28
C ILE A 139 -2.45 6.87 14.37
N PHE A 140 -3.32 7.51 13.62
CA PHE A 140 -3.29 8.95 13.37
C PHE A 140 -4.51 9.71 13.94
N GLY A 141 -5.44 9.00 14.60
CA GLY A 141 -6.64 9.55 15.25
C GLY A 141 -6.47 9.88 16.72
#